data_390dbb6b81d3321bf02b1b53ec04579c
#
_entry.id   390dbb6b81d3321bf02b1b53ec04579c
#
_cell.length_a   1.000
_cell.length_b   1.000
_cell.length_c   1.000
_cell.angle_alpha   90.00
_cell.angle_beta   90.00
_cell.angle_gamma   90.00
#
_symmetry.space_group_name_H-M   'P 1'
#
loop_
_entity.id
_entity.type
_entity.pdbx_description
1 polymer ?
#
loop_
_entity_poly.entity_id
_entity_poly.type
_entity_poly.pdbx_seq_one_letter_code
_entity_poly.pdbx_strand_id
1 'polypeptide(L)'
;MTRMAESTPESFTPQADRVLSGIQPTADSFQIGNYLGALRHWVALQDSHETFYSVVDQHAITVDQDPSQLRQRTLLSLAQLLALGVDPDRSVLFVQSQVPEHAQLAWVLSCLTGYGEASRMTQFKDKSAKQGASSATVGLFTYPVLMAADILIYRATGVPVGEDQRQHLELTRVLAQRFNARYGPTFVVPEPLIVKDTAKIQDLQDPTAKMSKSSPGGCIFLLDPVKQTAKKIKSAVTDSETQVRFDPVNKPGVSNLLTMASIFTGRSIPDLERHYEGSMYGPLKVDVADAVVEFATDYQQKTESFLADRAQLQDIMAQGSMKAREVANATLSDVYERVGFVALPR
;
A
#
# COMPACT_ATOMS: atom_id res chain seq x y z
N MET A 1 53.98 -22.15 -6.97
CA MET A 1 52.59 -22.63 -6.98
C MET A 1 51.95 -22.26 -5.62
N THR A 2 51.39 -21.08 -5.54
CA THR A 2 50.74 -20.61 -4.30
C THR A 2 49.23 -20.89 -4.45
N ARG A 3 48.69 -21.75 -3.59
CA ARG A 3 47.27 -22.06 -3.53
C ARG A 3 46.53 -20.78 -3.10
N MET A 4 45.69 -20.26 -3.99
CA MET A 4 44.70 -19.28 -3.63
C MET A 4 43.68 -19.97 -2.70
N ALA A 5 43.52 -19.41 -1.52
CA ALA A 5 42.50 -19.85 -0.59
C ALA A 5 41.12 -19.51 -1.19
N GLU A 6 40.30 -20.52 -1.43
CA GLU A 6 38.87 -20.35 -1.73
C GLU A 6 38.20 -19.77 -0.48
N SER A 7 37.80 -18.50 -0.57
CA SER A 7 36.94 -17.90 0.41
C SER A 7 35.55 -18.53 0.25
N THR A 8 35.13 -19.28 1.26
CA THR A 8 33.75 -19.74 1.40
C THR A 8 32.84 -18.52 1.38
N PRO A 9 31.77 -18.49 0.57
CA PRO A 9 30.84 -17.37 0.59
C PRO A 9 30.23 -17.28 1.98
N GLU A 10 30.37 -16.10 2.62
CA GLU A 10 29.68 -15.78 3.88
C GLU A 10 28.20 -16.05 3.68
N SER A 11 27.65 -16.93 4.49
CA SER A 11 26.22 -17.22 4.50
C SER A 11 25.49 -15.96 4.95
N PHE A 12 24.70 -15.37 4.03
CA PHE A 12 23.80 -14.26 4.33
C PHE A 12 22.81 -14.71 5.44
N THR A 13 23.00 -14.19 6.65
CA THR A 13 22.05 -14.41 7.73
C THR A 13 20.84 -13.53 7.45
N PRO A 14 19.62 -14.07 7.34
CA PRO A 14 18.43 -13.23 7.19
C PRO A 14 18.33 -12.30 8.41
N GLN A 15 18.41 -11.01 8.15
CA GLN A 15 18.04 -9.97 9.10
C GLN A 15 16.53 -10.11 9.41
N ALA A 16 16.07 -9.57 10.54
CA ALA A 16 14.67 -9.65 11.00
C ALA A 16 13.64 -9.59 9.87
N ASP A 17 12.51 -10.29 10.03
CA ASP A 17 11.41 -10.29 9.05
C ASP A 17 10.97 -8.86 8.76
N ARG A 18 11.43 -8.30 7.64
CA ARG A 18 11.21 -6.92 7.24
C ARG A 18 10.12 -6.84 6.19
N VAL A 19 9.19 -5.93 6.42
CA VAL A 19 8.05 -5.70 5.55
C VAL A 19 8.10 -4.29 4.98
N LEU A 20 7.92 -4.16 3.66
CA LEU A 20 7.74 -2.86 3.01
C LEU A 20 6.35 -2.78 2.39
N SER A 21 5.70 -1.63 2.56
CA SER A 21 4.52 -1.27 1.79
C SER A 21 4.47 0.24 1.53
N GLY A 22 3.70 0.65 0.51
CA GLY A 22 3.61 2.05 0.13
C GLY A 22 2.22 2.47 -0.32
N ILE A 23 1.89 3.74 -0.09
CA ILE A 23 0.63 4.33 -0.54
C ILE A 23 0.87 5.61 -1.34
N GLN A 24 0.19 5.75 -2.48
CA GLN A 24 0.31 6.93 -3.33
C GLN A 24 -0.53 8.09 -2.80
N PRO A 25 0.01 9.32 -2.70
CA PRO A 25 -0.72 10.52 -2.29
C PRO A 25 -1.51 11.13 -3.46
N THR A 26 -2.42 10.36 -4.06
CA THR A 26 -3.16 10.76 -5.28
C THR A 26 -4.61 11.18 -5.01
N ALA A 27 -5.01 11.31 -3.75
CA ALA A 27 -6.34 11.73 -3.34
C ALA A 27 -6.29 12.46 -1.99
N ASP A 28 -7.32 13.25 -1.74
CA ASP A 28 -7.46 14.02 -0.51
C ASP A 28 -7.94 13.17 0.69
N SER A 29 -8.26 11.90 0.46
CA SER A 29 -8.64 10.95 1.50
C SER A 29 -8.40 9.51 1.08
N PHE A 30 -8.08 8.65 2.04
CA PHE A 30 -8.13 7.21 1.83
C PHE A 30 -9.59 6.74 1.71
N GLN A 31 -9.80 5.72 0.89
CA GLN A 31 -11.09 5.03 0.82
C GLN A 31 -11.21 4.02 1.95
N ILE A 32 -12.43 3.76 2.39
CA ILE A 32 -12.70 2.70 3.35
C ILE A 32 -12.19 1.33 2.85
N GLY A 33 -12.23 1.08 1.53
CA GLY A 33 -11.68 -0.13 0.93
C GLY A 33 -10.14 -0.24 1.07
N ASN A 34 -9.41 0.89 1.05
CA ASN A 34 -7.97 0.89 1.34
C ASN A 34 -7.70 0.52 2.82
N TYR A 35 -8.48 1.09 3.73
CA TYR A 35 -8.37 0.78 5.15
C TYR A 35 -8.66 -0.69 5.42
N LEU A 36 -9.81 -1.18 5.00
CA LEU A 36 -10.27 -2.54 5.28
C LEU A 36 -9.47 -3.62 4.54
N GLY A 37 -8.96 -3.29 3.36
CA GLY A 37 -8.20 -4.21 2.52
C GLY A 37 -6.69 -4.25 2.79
N ALA A 38 -6.10 -3.15 3.30
CA ALA A 38 -4.65 -3.05 3.45
C ALA A 38 -4.21 -2.36 4.74
N LEU A 39 -4.63 -1.10 5.01
CA LEU A 39 -3.98 -0.27 6.02
C LEU A 39 -4.15 -0.79 7.45
N ARG A 40 -5.29 -1.42 7.79
CA ARG A 40 -5.48 -2.07 9.09
C ARG A 40 -4.48 -3.20 9.34
N HIS A 41 -4.04 -3.86 8.26
CA HIS A 41 -3.04 -4.93 8.36
C HIS A 41 -1.63 -4.36 8.54
N TRP A 42 -1.35 -3.18 8.00
CA TRP A 42 -0.11 -2.48 8.28
C TRP A 42 0.06 -2.22 9.78
N VAL A 43 -1.02 -1.78 10.43
CA VAL A 43 -1.02 -1.57 11.89
C VAL A 43 -0.73 -2.88 12.64
N ALA A 44 -1.36 -3.97 12.25
CA ALA A 44 -1.15 -5.27 12.89
C ALA A 44 0.27 -5.84 12.64
N LEU A 45 0.86 -5.59 11.47
CA LEU A 45 2.21 -6.08 11.13
C LEU A 45 3.31 -5.47 12.01
N GLN A 46 3.08 -4.30 12.61
CA GLN A 46 4.00 -3.66 13.55
C GLN A 46 4.28 -4.52 14.79
N ASP A 47 3.40 -5.46 15.14
CA ASP A 47 3.57 -6.32 16.31
C ASP A 47 4.60 -7.44 16.09
N SER A 48 4.87 -7.80 14.84
CA SER A 48 5.62 -9.01 14.49
C SER A 48 6.77 -8.79 13.49
N HIS A 49 6.84 -7.63 12.84
CA HIS A 49 7.80 -7.35 11.77
C HIS A 49 8.49 -6.00 11.97
N GLU A 50 9.68 -5.87 11.40
CA GLU A 50 10.30 -4.57 11.17
C GLU A 50 9.63 -3.94 9.94
N THR A 51 8.81 -2.90 10.17
CA THR A 51 7.93 -2.36 9.14
C THR A 51 8.44 -1.04 8.57
N PHE A 52 8.45 -0.96 7.24
CA PHE A 52 8.78 0.22 6.45
C PHE A 52 7.54 0.65 5.66
N TYR A 53 6.99 1.81 5.97
CA TYR A 53 5.81 2.34 5.30
C TYR A 53 6.13 3.66 4.62
N SER A 54 5.87 3.73 3.32
CA SER A 54 6.24 4.87 2.50
C SER A 54 5.03 5.58 1.89
N VAL A 55 5.01 6.90 1.96
CA VAL A 55 4.19 7.70 1.06
C VAL A 55 4.95 7.86 -0.26
N VAL A 56 4.49 7.16 -1.31
CA VAL A 56 5.23 6.99 -2.56
C VAL A 56 4.89 8.10 -3.57
N ASP A 57 5.40 9.28 -3.31
CA ASP A 57 5.19 10.50 -4.08
C ASP A 57 5.89 10.49 -5.45
N GLN A 58 7.01 9.78 -5.61
CA GLN A 58 7.64 9.57 -6.92
C GLN A 58 6.77 8.71 -7.85
N HIS A 59 6.06 7.72 -7.31
CA HIS A 59 5.08 6.98 -8.11
C HIS A 59 3.86 7.82 -8.49
N ALA A 60 3.49 8.79 -7.67
CA ALA A 60 2.36 9.67 -7.97
C ALA A 60 2.58 10.51 -9.24
N ILE A 61 3.81 10.97 -9.49
CA ILE A 61 4.14 11.80 -10.66
C ILE A 61 4.27 11.02 -11.99
N THR A 62 4.03 9.72 -11.98
CA THR A 62 3.90 8.93 -13.22
C THR A 62 2.66 9.33 -14.04
N VAL A 63 1.74 10.04 -13.41
CA VAL A 63 0.63 10.76 -14.02
C VAL A 63 0.71 12.22 -13.61
N ASP A 64 0.08 13.09 -14.40
CA ASP A 64 0.13 14.54 -14.15
C ASP A 64 -0.44 14.89 -12.78
N GLN A 65 0.27 15.72 -12.02
CA GLN A 65 -0.08 16.17 -10.67
C GLN A 65 0.15 17.68 -10.55
N ASP A 66 -0.80 18.38 -9.93
CA ASP A 66 -0.55 19.75 -9.48
C ASP A 66 0.47 19.73 -8.33
N PRO A 67 1.58 20.48 -8.40
CA PRO A 67 2.63 20.45 -7.39
C PRO A 67 2.18 20.86 -5.98
N SER A 68 1.23 21.78 -5.89
CA SER A 68 0.70 22.24 -4.60
C SER A 68 -0.17 21.18 -3.94
N GLN A 69 -1.00 20.53 -4.74
CA GLN A 69 -1.86 19.41 -4.31
C GLN A 69 -1.03 18.18 -3.93
N LEU A 70 0.01 17.84 -4.72
CA LEU A 70 0.88 16.71 -4.40
C LEU A 70 1.55 16.92 -3.03
N ARG A 71 2.10 18.11 -2.77
CA ARG A 71 2.71 18.43 -1.47
C ARG A 71 1.71 18.32 -0.32
N GLN A 72 0.50 18.87 -0.51
CA GLN A 72 -0.55 18.81 0.50
C GLN A 72 -1.00 17.37 0.76
N ARG A 73 -1.23 16.59 -0.30
CA ARG A 73 -1.66 15.18 -0.22
C ARG A 73 -0.61 14.27 0.38
N THR A 74 0.67 14.57 0.18
CA THR A 74 1.76 13.83 0.82
C THR A 74 1.72 13.99 2.33
N LEU A 75 1.61 15.23 2.83
CA LEU A 75 1.47 15.49 4.27
C LEU A 75 0.17 14.93 4.84
N LEU A 76 -0.92 15.07 4.11
CA LEU A 76 -2.22 14.53 4.49
C LEU A 76 -2.21 12.98 4.55
N SER A 77 -1.54 12.32 3.61
CA SER A 77 -1.38 10.86 3.64
C SER A 77 -0.59 10.41 4.86
N LEU A 78 0.45 11.14 5.22
CA LEU A 78 1.24 10.86 6.44
C LEU A 78 0.36 10.97 7.68
N ALA A 79 -0.38 12.09 7.84
CA ALA A 79 -1.28 12.31 8.97
C ALA A 79 -2.39 11.24 9.04
N GLN A 80 -2.93 10.84 7.89
CA GLN A 80 -3.92 9.77 7.79
C GLN A 80 -3.37 8.40 8.23
N LEU A 81 -2.11 8.07 7.88
CA LEU A 81 -1.47 6.83 8.34
C LEU A 81 -1.27 6.81 9.85
N LEU A 82 -0.81 7.92 10.43
CA LEU A 82 -0.67 8.08 11.88
C LEU A 82 -2.02 7.98 12.60
N ALA A 83 -3.07 8.61 12.05
CA ALA A 83 -4.42 8.54 12.59
C ALA A 83 -5.02 7.12 12.56
N LEU A 84 -4.60 6.28 11.62
CA LEU A 84 -4.98 4.86 11.56
C LEU A 84 -4.20 3.98 12.54
N GLY A 85 -3.17 4.50 13.20
CA GLY A 85 -2.39 3.75 14.19
C GLY A 85 -1.03 3.26 13.69
N VAL A 86 -0.53 3.78 12.55
CA VAL A 86 0.88 3.58 12.22
C VAL A 86 1.71 4.35 13.22
N ASP A 87 2.47 3.63 14.04
CA ASP A 87 3.27 4.17 15.12
C ASP A 87 4.71 4.44 14.64
N PRO A 88 5.18 5.70 14.61
CA PRO A 88 6.51 6.06 14.13
C PRO A 88 7.65 5.58 15.04
N ASP A 89 7.35 5.18 16.28
CA ASP A 89 8.33 4.58 17.18
C ASP A 89 8.55 3.09 16.87
N ARG A 90 7.58 2.45 16.23
CA ARG A 90 7.57 1.03 15.89
C ARG A 90 7.80 0.76 14.42
N SER A 91 7.46 1.71 13.55
CA SER A 91 7.57 1.61 12.09
C SER A 91 8.46 2.71 11.56
N VAL A 92 9.19 2.43 10.49
CA VAL A 92 9.87 3.45 9.70
C VAL A 92 8.85 4.05 8.72
N LEU A 93 8.27 5.20 9.08
CA LEU A 93 7.29 5.91 8.26
C LEU A 93 7.97 7.10 7.56
N PHE A 94 7.99 7.11 6.23
CA PHE A 94 8.76 8.09 5.46
C PHE A 94 8.10 8.48 4.13
N VAL A 95 8.66 9.52 3.49
CA VAL A 95 8.27 9.95 2.14
C VAL A 95 9.34 9.49 1.15
N GLN A 96 8.94 8.83 0.09
CA GLN A 96 9.82 8.19 -0.89
C GLN A 96 10.85 9.15 -1.49
N SER A 97 10.46 10.36 -1.88
CA SER A 97 11.34 11.35 -2.48
C SER A 97 12.43 11.87 -1.54
N GLN A 98 12.30 11.66 -0.22
CA GLN A 98 13.30 12.03 0.77
C GLN A 98 14.42 10.98 0.93
N VAL A 99 14.28 9.85 0.22
CA VAL A 99 15.26 8.75 0.18
C VAL A 99 15.74 8.58 -1.26
N PRO A 100 16.72 9.40 -1.72
CA PRO A 100 17.18 9.40 -3.12
C PRO A 100 17.74 8.05 -3.57
N GLU A 101 18.15 7.22 -2.64
CA GLU A 101 18.66 5.87 -2.86
C GLU A 101 17.69 4.98 -3.66
N HIS A 102 16.38 5.21 -3.56
CA HIS A 102 15.35 4.54 -4.38
C HIS A 102 15.59 4.75 -5.88
N ALA A 103 15.72 6.01 -6.30
CA ALA A 103 15.95 6.35 -7.70
C ALA A 103 17.33 5.88 -8.19
N GLN A 104 18.33 5.89 -7.33
CA GLN A 104 19.68 5.42 -7.65
C GLN A 104 19.69 3.90 -7.87
N LEU A 105 19.03 3.12 -7.01
CA LEU A 105 18.89 1.69 -7.23
C LEU A 105 18.01 1.38 -8.45
N ALA A 106 16.94 2.15 -8.66
CA ALA A 106 16.07 1.98 -9.82
C ALA A 106 16.85 2.09 -11.15
N TRP A 107 17.87 2.97 -11.23
CA TRP A 107 18.75 3.03 -12.39
C TRP A 107 19.52 1.73 -12.61
N VAL A 108 20.14 1.18 -11.57
CA VAL A 108 20.89 -0.08 -11.66
C VAL A 108 19.97 -1.21 -12.10
N LEU A 109 18.79 -1.32 -11.50
CA LEU A 109 17.79 -2.34 -11.86
C LEU A 109 17.24 -2.14 -13.28
N SER A 110 17.10 -0.90 -13.75
CA SER A 110 16.70 -0.60 -15.13
C SER A 110 17.71 -1.17 -16.15
N CYS A 111 19.01 -1.13 -15.83
CA CYS A 111 20.05 -1.72 -16.65
C CYS A 111 20.05 -3.26 -16.67
N LEU A 112 19.30 -3.87 -15.76
CA LEU A 112 19.09 -5.33 -15.67
C LEU A 112 17.73 -5.78 -16.18
N THR A 113 16.81 -4.85 -16.41
CA THR A 113 15.44 -5.15 -16.84
C THR A 113 15.37 -5.22 -18.37
N GLY A 114 14.90 -6.35 -18.89
CA GLY A 114 14.70 -6.47 -20.34
C GLY A 114 13.52 -5.62 -20.82
N TYR A 115 13.67 -4.95 -21.97
CA TYR A 115 12.60 -4.17 -22.58
C TYR A 115 11.30 -4.99 -22.73
N GLY A 116 11.42 -6.25 -23.19
CA GLY A 116 10.29 -7.16 -23.34
C GLY A 116 9.60 -7.52 -22.01
N GLU A 117 10.31 -7.50 -20.89
CA GLU A 117 9.74 -7.73 -19.55
C GLU A 117 8.90 -6.52 -19.13
N ALA A 118 9.47 -5.33 -19.22
CA ALA A 118 8.78 -4.08 -18.89
C ALA A 118 7.53 -3.86 -19.79
N SER A 119 7.62 -4.13 -21.09
CA SER A 119 6.50 -3.95 -22.02
C SER A 119 5.35 -4.94 -21.84
N ARG A 120 5.57 -6.07 -21.14
CA ARG A 120 4.52 -7.05 -20.84
C ARG A 120 3.73 -6.75 -19.57
N MET A 121 4.12 -5.72 -18.79
CA MET A 121 3.41 -5.35 -17.58
C MET A 121 1.97 -4.91 -17.89
N THR A 122 0.99 -5.60 -17.30
CA THR A 122 -0.44 -5.38 -17.57
C THR A 122 -0.89 -3.99 -17.15
N GLN A 123 -0.46 -3.53 -15.98
CA GLN A 123 -0.77 -2.20 -15.47
C GLN A 123 -0.27 -1.07 -16.38
N PHE A 124 0.88 -1.25 -17.04
CA PHE A 124 1.35 -0.30 -18.03
C PHE A 124 0.39 -0.23 -19.23
N LYS A 125 -0.04 -1.39 -19.74
CA LYS A 125 -0.99 -1.47 -20.87
C LYS A 125 -2.32 -0.82 -20.53
N ASP A 126 -2.88 -1.09 -19.34
CA ASP A 126 -4.15 -0.55 -18.91
C ASP A 126 -4.11 0.97 -18.73
N LYS A 127 -3.04 1.49 -18.12
CA LYS A 127 -2.86 2.94 -17.92
C LYS A 127 -2.58 3.67 -19.24
N SER A 128 -1.74 3.09 -20.11
CA SER A 128 -1.47 3.66 -21.44
C SER A 128 -2.72 3.70 -22.30
N ALA A 129 -3.57 2.68 -22.24
CA ALA A 129 -4.83 2.64 -22.97
C ALA A 129 -5.80 3.75 -22.51
N LYS A 130 -5.82 4.06 -21.19
CA LYS A 130 -6.67 5.13 -20.62
C LYS A 130 -6.17 6.54 -20.94
N GLN A 131 -4.87 6.75 -21.02
CA GLN A 131 -4.26 8.07 -21.31
C GLN A 131 -4.05 8.33 -22.81
N GLY A 132 -4.16 7.31 -23.65
CA GLY A 132 -3.75 7.33 -25.05
C GLY A 132 -2.27 6.89 -25.19
N ALA A 133 -1.99 5.99 -26.12
CA ALA A 133 -0.65 5.40 -26.29
C ALA A 133 0.46 6.43 -26.58
N SER A 134 0.13 7.57 -27.18
CA SER A 134 1.06 8.67 -27.50
C SER A 134 1.42 9.55 -26.31
N SER A 135 0.69 9.47 -25.19
CA SER A 135 0.91 10.28 -23.98
C SER A 135 1.57 9.51 -22.84
N ALA A 136 1.85 8.22 -23.05
CA ALA A 136 2.53 7.39 -22.05
C ALA A 136 3.98 7.84 -21.86
N THR A 137 4.33 8.25 -20.65
CA THR A 137 5.70 8.68 -20.31
C THR A 137 6.63 7.50 -20.06
N VAL A 138 7.96 7.74 -20.15
CA VAL A 138 8.97 6.76 -19.75
C VAL A 138 8.79 6.38 -18.26
N GLY A 139 8.45 7.33 -17.40
CA GLY A 139 8.18 7.06 -15.99
C GLY A 139 7.03 6.07 -15.79
N LEU A 140 5.96 6.18 -16.58
CA LEU A 140 4.85 5.22 -16.57
C LEU A 140 5.29 3.83 -17.11
N PHE A 141 6.28 3.77 -17.98
CA PHE A 141 6.84 2.51 -18.47
C PHE A 141 7.76 1.85 -17.44
N THR A 142 8.54 2.63 -16.70
CA THR A 142 9.61 2.13 -15.82
C THR A 142 9.22 2.08 -14.34
N TYR A 143 8.03 2.58 -13.93
CA TYR A 143 7.64 2.57 -12.52
C TYR A 143 7.66 1.17 -11.86
N PRO A 144 7.45 0.03 -12.56
CA PRO A 144 7.59 -1.28 -11.93
C PRO A 144 9.02 -1.57 -11.47
N VAL A 145 10.01 -0.98 -12.15
CA VAL A 145 11.42 -1.07 -11.76
C VAL A 145 11.72 -0.19 -10.54
N LEU A 146 11.11 0.99 -10.46
CA LEU A 146 11.17 1.83 -9.26
C LEU A 146 10.52 1.11 -8.07
N MET A 147 9.38 0.45 -8.26
CA MET A 147 8.76 -0.35 -7.21
C MET A 147 9.65 -1.51 -6.75
N ALA A 148 10.35 -2.17 -7.69
CA ALA A 148 11.34 -3.18 -7.34
C ALA A 148 12.49 -2.59 -6.52
N ALA A 149 12.97 -1.39 -6.86
CA ALA A 149 13.99 -0.68 -6.09
C ALA A 149 13.50 -0.35 -4.68
N ASP A 150 12.25 0.13 -4.53
CA ASP A 150 11.63 0.43 -3.24
C ASP A 150 11.69 -0.77 -2.29
N ILE A 151 11.41 -1.96 -2.81
CA ILE A 151 11.38 -3.20 -2.03
C ILE A 151 12.79 -3.72 -1.73
N LEU A 152 13.63 -3.79 -2.75
CA LEU A 152 14.94 -4.44 -2.66
C LEU A 152 15.95 -3.60 -1.86
N ILE A 153 15.82 -2.27 -1.84
CA ILE A 153 16.73 -1.39 -1.12
C ILE A 153 16.70 -1.62 0.39
N TYR A 154 15.56 -2.05 0.91
CA TYR A 154 15.40 -2.38 2.33
C TYR A 154 15.63 -3.88 2.62
N ARG A 155 15.96 -4.69 1.61
CA ARG A 155 16.08 -6.15 1.75
C ARG A 155 14.83 -6.74 2.40
N ALA A 156 13.64 -6.26 2.03
CA ALA A 156 12.38 -6.72 2.57
C ALA A 156 12.18 -8.21 2.30
N THR A 157 11.79 -8.96 3.34
CA THR A 157 11.47 -10.39 3.25
C THR A 157 10.04 -10.61 2.81
N GLY A 158 9.14 -9.66 3.14
CA GLY A 158 7.73 -9.74 2.84
C GLY A 158 7.14 -8.44 2.30
N VAL A 159 6.21 -8.55 1.36
CA VAL A 159 5.49 -7.41 0.78
C VAL A 159 3.99 -7.71 0.82
N PRO A 160 3.19 -6.95 1.60
CA PRO A 160 1.74 -7.06 1.57
C PRO A 160 1.24 -6.55 0.22
N VAL A 161 0.76 -7.44 -0.62
CA VAL A 161 0.28 -7.10 -1.96
C VAL A 161 -1.11 -7.64 -2.21
N GLY A 162 -1.94 -6.85 -2.88
CA GLY A 162 -3.15 -7.32 -3.51
C GLY A 162 -2.84 -8.12 -4.79
N GLU A 163 -3.81 -8.86 -5.28
CA GLU A 163 -3.66 -9.70 -6.47
C GLU A 163 -3.22 -8.89 -7.72
N ASP A 164 -3.65 -7.63 -7.81
CA ASP A 164 -3.32 -6.70 -8.89
C ASP A 164 -1.83 -6.27 -8.89
N GLN A 165 -1.11 -6.46 -7.78
CA GLN A 165 0.31 -6.15 -7.64
C GLN A 165 1.23 -7.38 -7.77
N ARG A 166 0.65 -8.57 -7.92
CA ARG A 166 1.42 -9.83 -8.01
C ARG A 166 2.49 -9.77 -9.11
N GLN A 167 2.14 -9.27 -10.30
CA GLN A 167 3.07 -9.19 -11.43
C GLN A 167 4.26 -8.26 -11.15
N HIS A 168 4.05 -7.18 -10.42
CA HIS A 168 5.15 -6.29 -10.00
C HIS A 168 6.10 -6.98 -9.01
N LEU A 169 5.54 -7.74 -8.07
CA LEU A 169 6.37 -8.48 -7.11
C LEU A 169 7.16 -9.60 -7.80
N GLU A 170 6.56 -10.29 -8.78
CA GLU A 170 7.29 -11.28 -9.58
C GLU A 170 8.45 -10.65 -10.35
N LEU A 171 8.27 -9.46 -10.96
CA LEU A 171 9.37 -8.73 -11.57
C LEU A 171 10.47 -8.40 -10.55
N THR A 172 10.09 -7.96 -9.35
CA THR A 172 11.02 -7.66 -8.24
C THR A 172 11.85 -8.89 -7.88
N ARG A 173 11.21 -10.05 -7.74
CA ARG A 173 11.87 -11.34 -7.45
C ARG A 173 12.87 -11.75 -8.55
N VAL A 174 12.46 -11.62 -9.81
CA VAL A 174 13.32 -11.89 -10.96
C VAL A 174 14.53 -10.96 -10.97
N LEU A 175 14.37 -9.68 -10.69
CA LEU A 175 15.46 -8.72 -10.64
C LEU A 175 16.42 -8.99 -9.48
N ALA A 176 15.92 -9.35 -8.30
CA ALA A 176 16.74 -9.76 -7.16
C ALA A 176 17.59 -10.99 -7.50
N GLN A 177 16.97 -12.05 -8.05
CA GLN A 177 17.66 -13.27 -8.44
C GLN A 177 18.70 -13.01 -9.53
N ARG A 178 18.37 -12.21 -10.54
CA ARG A 178 19.25 -11.83 -11.64
C ARG A 178 20.47 -11.05 -11.17
N PHE A 179 20.27 -10.08 -10.28
CA PHE A 179 21.34 -9.32 -9.66
C PHE A 179 22.26 -10.24 -8.85
N ASN A 180 21.68 -11.06 -7.96
CA ASN A 180 22.41 -11.98 -7.11
C ASN A 180 23.23 -13.00 -7.92
N ALA A 181 22.66 -13.51 -9.01
CA ALA A 181 23.37 -14.45 -9.89
C ALA A 181 24.53 -13.79 -10.66
N ARG A 182 24.39 -12.51 -11.01
CA ARG A 182 25.41 -11.80 -11.83
C ARG A 182 26.53 -11.19 -11.00
N TYR A 183 26.16 -10.61 -9.82
CA TYR A 183 27.07 -9.78 -9.02
C TYR A 183 27.34 -10.34 -7.62
N GLY A 184 26.72 -11.46 -7.26
CA GLY A 184 26.81 -12.08 -5.94
C GLY A 184 25.65 -11.73 -5.01
N PRO A 185 25.50 -12.52 -3.91
CA PRO A 185 24.37 -12.38 -2.98
C PRO A 185 24.31 -10.98 -2.37
N THR A 186 23.22 -10.25 -2.62
CA THR A 186 23.01 -8.87 -2.19
C THR A 186 21.60 -8.62 -1.73
N PHE A 187 20.60 -9.04 -2.52
CA PHE A 187 19.19 -8.84 -2.24
C PHE A 187 18.55 -10.08 -1.64
N VAL A 188 17.67 -9.87 -0.68
CA VAL A 188 16.68 -10.86 -0.29
C VAL A 188 15.64 -10.96 -1.41
N VAL A 189 15.22 -12.17 -1.76
CA VAL A 189 14.11 -12.38 -2.70
C VAL A 189 12.82 -12.28 -1.91
N PRO A 190 12.01 -11.22 -2.10
CA PRO A 190 10.84 -11.01 -1.26
C PRO A 190 9.73 -12.01 -1.53
N GLU A 191 8.94 -12.33 -0.50
CA GLU A 191 7.74 -13.17 -0.63
C GLU A 191 6.45 -12.32 -0.54
N PRO A 192 5.40 -12.70 -1.26
CA PRO A 192 4.11 -12.05 -1.11
C PRO A 192 3.52 -12.40 0.26
N LEU A 193 3.24 -11.39 1.07
CA LEU A 193 2.43 -11.55 2.27
C LEU A 193 0.96 -11.51 1.87
N ILE A 194 0.38 -12.71 1.70
CA ILE A 194 -1.04 -12.84 1.41
C ILE A 194 -1.82 -12.68 2.71
N VAL A 195 -2.42 -11.52 2.88
CA VAL A 195 -3.31 -11.30 4.02
C VAL A 195 -4.63 -12.04 3.73
N LYS A 196 -4.85 -13.14 4.47
CA LYS A 196 -6.01 -14.05 4.24
C LYS A 196 -7.37 -13.36 4.43
N ASP A 197 -7.43 -12.28 5.22
CA ASP A 197 -8.67 -11.58 5.56
C ASP A 197 -8.80 -10.21 4.87
N THR A 198 -8.24 -10.05 3.66
CA THR A 198 -8.47 -8.82 2.89
C THR A 198 -9.92 -8.74 2.45
N ALA A 199 -10.67 -7.89 3.12
CA ALA A 199 -12.05 -7.61 2.72
C ALA A 199 -12.07 -6.90 1.36
N LYS A 200 -12.67 -7.55 0.37
CA LYS A 200 -12.99 -6.90 -0.90
C LYS A 200 -14.27 -6.08 -0.68
N ILE A 201 -14.12 -4.78 -0.51
CA ILE A 201 -15.26 -3.89 -0.33
C ILE A 201 -15.81 -3.50 -1.71
N GLN A 202 -17.09 -3.73 -1.90
CA GLN A 202 -17.82 -3.45 -3.13
C GLN A 202 -18.39 -2.02 -3.10
N ASP A 203 -18.65 -1.48 -4.29
CA ASP A 203 -19.32 -0.19 -4.47
C ASP A 203 -20.73 -0.24 -3.84
N LEU A 204 -21.12 0.80 -3.13
CA LEU A 204 -22.43 0.82 -2.44
C LEU A 204 -23.61 0.98 -3.41
N GLN A 205 -23.40 1.49 -4.61
CA GLN A 205 -24.45 1.66 -5.63
C GLN A 205 -24.44 0.52 -6.65
N ASP A 206 -23.28 -0.10 -6.88
CA ASP A 206 -23.12 -1.29 -7.70
C ASP A 206 -22.31 -2.37 -6.95
N PRO A 207 -22.96 -3.20 -6.13
CA PRO A 207 -22.26 -4.17 -5.29
C PRO A 207 -21.64 -5.35 -6.08
N THR A 208 -21.74 -5.35 -7.40
CA THR A 208 -21.02 -6.29 -8.28
C THR A 208 -19.64 -5.77 -8.67
N ALA A 209 -19.40 -4.46 -8.54
CA ALA A 209 -18.14 -3.79 -8.83
C ALA A 209 -17.35 -3.52 -7.55
N LYS A 210 -16.01 -3.54 -7.64
CA LYS A 210 -15.13 -3.12 -6.54
C LYS A 210 -15.30 -1.62 -6.30
N MET A 211 -15.36 -1.20 -5.04
CA MET A 211 -15.39 0.23 -4.67
C MET A 211 -14.22 0.98 -5.29
N SER A 212 -14.52 2.06 -6.00
CA SER A 212 -13.55 2.82 -6.79
C SER A 212 -13.74 4.33 -6.63
N LYS A 213 -12.64 5.08 -6.65
CA LYS A 213 -12.64 6.56 -6.66
C LYS A 213 -13.37 7.14 -7.88
N SER A 214 -13.47 6.40 -8.97
CA SER A 214 -14.19 6.82 -10.19
C SER A 214 -15.73 6.78 -10.04
N SER A 215 -16.25 6.17 -8.97
CA SER A 215 -17.67 6.11 -8.63
C SER A 215 -17.92 6.78 -7.27
N PRO A 216 -17.90 8.12 -7.18
CA PRO A 216 -17.96 8.83 -5.89
C PRO A 216 -19.26 8.58 -5.09
N GLY A 217 -20.35 8.26 -5.78
CA GLY A 217 -21.65 7.95 -5.16
C GLY A 217 -21.65 6.66 -4.36
N GLY A 218 -20.93 5.65 -4.82
CA GLY A 218 -20.79 4.34 -4.19
C GLY A 218 -19.52 4.17 -3.36
N CYS A 219 -18.63 5.17 -3.36
CA CYS A 219 -17.36 5.15 -2.66
C CYS A 219 -17.43 5.93 -1.34
N ILE A 220 -16.91 5.36 -0.25
CA ILE A 220 -16.73 6.03 1.04
C ILE A 220 -15.27 6.49 1.15
N PHE A 221 -15.07 7.79 1.30
CA PHE A 221 -13.79 8.36 1.69
C PHE A 221 -13.79 8.63 3.20
N LEU A 222 -12.71 8.29 3.89
CA LEU A 222 -12.65 8.37 5.35
C LEU A 222 -12.71 9.81 5.89
N LEU A 223 -12.37 10.80 5.06
CA LEU A 223 -12.50 12.23 5.39
C LEU A 223 -13.78 12.88 4.82
N ASP A 224 -14.69 12.11 4.21
CA ASP A 224 -16.01 12.64 3.84
C ASP A 224 -16.77 13.11 5.10
N PRO A 225 -17.61 14.14 4.98
CA PRO A 225 -18.50 14.52 6.09
C PRO A 225 -19.29 13.30 6.59
N VAL A 226 -19.24 13.01 7.89
CA VAL A 226 -19.84 11.81 8.49
C VAL A 226 -21.34 11.64 8.18
N LYS A 227 -22.08 12.75 8.04
CA LYS A 227 -23.49 12.73 7.59
C LYS A 227 -23.64 12.18 6.17
N GLN A 228 -22.68 12.49 5.28
CA GLN A 228 -22.67 11.98 3.91
C GLN A 228 -22.33 10.50 3.88
N THR A 229 -21.34 10.08 4.67
CA THR A 229 -20.98 8.67 4.87
C THR A 229 -22.18 7.85 5.34
N ALA A 230 -22.86 8.30 6.39
CA ALA A 230 -24.07 7.65 6.88
C ALA A 230 -25.18 7.55 5.80
N LYS A 231 -25.38 8.62 5.02
CA LYS A 231 -26.36 8.64 3.92
C LYS A 231 -26.01 7.61 2.84
N LYS A 232 -24.73 7.54 2.42
CA LYS A 232 -24.26 6.57 1.42
C LYS A 232 -24.53 5.14 1.88
N ILE A 233 -24.22 4.80 3.13
CA ILE A 233 -24.42 3.45 3.67
C ILE A 233 -25.93 3.12 3.78
N LYS A 234 -26.73 4.02 4.32
CA LYS A 234 -28.19 3.82 4.45
C LYS A 234 -28.89 3.66 3.10
N SER A 235 -28.33 4.25 2.02
CA SER A 235 -28.85 4.12 0.65
C SER A 235 -28.13 3.05 -0.19
N ALA A 236 -27.27 2.23 0.42
CA ALA A 236 -26.56 1.16 -0.30
C ALA A 236 -27.53 0.20 -0.97
N VAL A 237 -27.22 -0.20 -2.21
CA VAL A 237 -28.04 -1.13 -2.98
C VAL A 237 -27.98 -2.54 -2.35
N THR A 238 -29.13 -3.13 -2.18
CA THR A 238 -29.34 -4.51 -1.71
C THR A 238 -30.33 -5.22 -2.62
N ASP A 239 -30.41 -6.54 -2.53
CA ASP A 239 -31.39 -7.32 -3.28
C ASP A 239 -32.85 -7.05 -2.85
N SER A 240 -33.81 -7.65 -3.53
CA SER A 240 -35.24 -7.49 -3.28
C SER A 240 -35.81 -8.43 -2.20
N GLU A 241 -34.96 -9.30 -1.62
CA GLU A 241 -35.36 -10.13 -0.49
C GLU A 241 -35.33 -9.35 0.82
N THR A 242 -35.66 -10.02 1.91
CA THR A 242 -35.65 -9.39 3.25
C THR A 242 -34.67 -10.03 4.21
N GLN A 243 -34.19 -11.24 3.91
CA GLN A 243 -33.34 -12.02 4.79
C GLN A 243 -31.88 -11.50 4.78
N VAL A 244 -31.37 -11.13 5.94
CA VAL A 244 -29.96 -10.80 6.15
C VAL A 244 -29.15 -12.10 6.20
N ARG A 245 -28.46 -12.39 5.10
CA ARG A 245 -27.64 -13.60 4.91
C ARG A 245 -26.41 -13.26 4.09
N PHE A 246 -25.27 -13.83 4.49
CA PHE A 246 -24.01 -13.69 3.76
C PHE A 246 -23.97 -14.63 2.55
N ASP A 247 -24.07 -14.07 1.38
CA ASP A 247 -24.00 -14.76 0.10
C ASP A 247 -23.44 -13.81 -0.94
N PRO A 248 -22.09 -13.77 -1.12
CA PRO A 248 -21.44 -12.82 -2.02
C PRO A 248 -21.88 -12.93 -3.49
N VAL A 249 -22.46 -14.06 -3.88
CA VAL A 249 -22.90 -14.30 -5.26
C VAL A 249 -24.32 -13.80 -5.49
N ASN A 250 -25.26 -14.17 -4.60
CA ASN A 250 -26.67 -13.83 -4.79
C ASN A 250 -27.10 -12.58 -4.02
N LYS A 251 -26.36 -12.22 -2.96
CA LYS A 251 -26.62 -11.06 -2.08
C LYS A 251 -25.37 -10.18 -1.90
N PRO A 252 -24.74 -9.72 -2.98
CA PRO A 252 -23.45 -9.00 -2.87
C PRO A 252 -23.57 -7.74 -2.01
N GLY A 253 -24.66 -6.97 -2.11
CA GLY A 253 -24.85 -5.75 -1.33
C GLY A 253 -25.00 -6.01 0.18
N VAL A 254 -25.80 -7.02 0.56
CA VAL A 254 -25.96 -7.42 1.96
C VAL A 254 -24.66 -8.01 2.50
N SER A 255 -23.99 -8.85 1.72
CA SER A 255 -22.70 -9.44 2.09
C SER A 255 -21.62 -8.38 2.30
N ASN A 256 -21.61 -7.32 1.47
CA ASN A 256 -20.72 -6.17 1.63
C ASN A 256 -20.97 -5.42 2.96
N LEU A 257 -22.24 -5.17 3.29
CA LEU A 257 -22.63 -4.54 4.56
C LEU A 257 -22.27 -5.41 5.77
N LEU A 258 -22.52 -6.74 5.70
CA LEU A 258 -22.13 -7.68 6.76
C LEU A 258 -20.62 -7.73 6.96
N THR A 259 -19.84 -7.67 5.87
CA THR A 259 -18.38 -7.58 5.93
C THR A 259 -17.93 -6.32 6.64
N MET A 260 -18.51 -5.17 6.31
CA MET A 260 -18.22 -3.89 7.00
C MET A 260 -18.61 -3.98 8.48
N ALA A 261 -19.83 -4.44 8.78
CA ALA A 261 -20.30 -4.63 10.14
C ALA A 261 -19.35 -5.50 10.97
N SER A 262 -18.94 -6.64 10.41
CA SER A 262 -18.02 -7.57 11.09
C SER A 262 -16.70 -6.91 11.47
N ILE A 263 -16.11 -6.14 10.56
CA ILE A 263 -14.82 -5.50 10.79
C ILE A 263 -14.92 -4.37 11.82
N PHE A 264 -15.93 -3.50 11.71
CA PHE A 264 -16.05 -2.34 12.60
C PHE A 264 -16.57 -2.69 13.99
N THR A 265 -17.36 -3.78 14.12
CA THR A 265 -17.90 -4.20 15.41
C THR A 265 -17.12 -5.35 16.06
N GLY A 266 -16.20 -6.00 15.35
CA GLY A 266 -15.48 -7.19 15.81
C GLY A 266 -16.36 -8.45 15.90
N ARG A 267 -17.64 -8.40 15.50
CA ARG A 267 -18.56 -9.55 15.54
C ARG A 267 -18.37 -10.45 14.33
N SER A 268 -18.47 -11.76 14.51
CA SER A 268 -18.42 -12.69 13.39
C SER A 268 -19.64 -12.55 12.47
N ILE A 269 -19.48 -12.86 11.18
CA ILE A 269 -20.60 -12.85 10.22
C ILE A 269 -21.77 -13.75 10.68
N PRO A 270 -21.55 -15.01 11.16
CA PRO A 270 -22.61 -15.83 11.72
C PRO A 270 -23.33 -15.20 12.92
N ASP A 271 -22.63 -14.45 13.77
CA ASP A 271 -23.26 -13.73 14.89
C ASP A 271 -24.14 -12.58 14.42
N LEU A 272 -23.70 -11.88 13.38
CA LEU A 272 -24.47 -10.81 12.76
C LEU A 272 -25.73 -11.38 12.07
N GLU A 273 -25.63 -12.49 11.33
CA GLU A 273 -26.78 -13.15 10.71
C GLU A 273 -27.83 -13.53 11.75
N ARG A 274 -27.41 -14.15 12.87
CA ARG A 274 -28.33 -14.48 14.00
C ARG A 274 -28.94 -13.24 14.62
N HIS A 275 -28.18 -12.16 14.76
CA HIS A 275 -28.64 -10.90 15.32
C HIS A 275 -29.77 -10.25 14.50
N TYR A 276 -29.67 -10.36 13.16
CA TYR A 276 -30.65 -9.80 12.23
C TYR A 276 -31.69 -10.83 11.76
N GLU A 277 -31.77 -12.02 12.36
CA GLU A 277 -32.74 -13.03 11.99
C GLU A 277 -34.17 -12.45 12.14
N GLY A 278 -34.97 -12.57 11.08
CA GLY A 278 -36.30 -11.99 11.00
C GLY A 278 -36.37 -10.47 10.78
N SER A 279 -35.23 -9.78 10.71
CA SER A 279 -35.15 -8.35 10.42
C SER A 279 -35.03 -8.08 8.92
N MET A 280 -35.54 -6.92 8.48
CA MET A 280 -35.25 -6.38 7.15
C MET A 280 -33.84 -5.72 7.11
N TYR A 281 -33.40 -5.27 5.93
CA TYR A 281 -32.07 -4.65 5.76
C TYR A 281 -31.89 -3.27 6.42
N GLY A 282 -32.98 -2.60 6.78
CA GLY A 282 -32.94 -1.26 7.42
C GLY A 282 -32.09 -1.20 8.67
N PRO A 283 -32.33 -2.06 9.68
CA PRO A 283 -31.53 -2.12 10.90
C PRO A 283 -30.04 -2.36 10.60
N LEU A 284 -29.69 -3.34 9.76
CA LEU A 284 -28.30 -3.59 9.36
C LEU A 284 -27.64 -2.34 8.76
N LYS A 285 -28.32 -1.63 7.85
CA LYS A 285 -27.79 -0.41 7.24
C LYS A 285 -27.56 0.72 8.25
N VAL A 286 -28.44 0.83 9.26
CA VAL A 286 -28.30 1.82 10.32
C VAL A 286 -27.10 1.49 11.19
N ASP A 287 -27.00 0.27 11.67
CA ASP A 287 -25.90 -0.16 12.56
C ASP A 287 -24.53 -0.07 11.88
N VAL A 288 -24.44 -0.46 10.58
CA VAL A 288 -23.21 -0.28 9.79
C VAL A 288 -22.87 1.21 9.63
N ALA A 289 -23.88 2.05 9.36
CA ALA A 289 -23.66 3.48 9.23
C ALA A 289 -23.14 4.09 10.54
N ASP A 290 -23.73 3.71 11.67
CA ASP A 290 -23.36 4.25 12.98
C ASP A 290 -21.94 3.78 13.38
N ALA A 291 -21.58 2.51 13.17
CA ALA A 291 -20.24 2.00 13.45
C ALA A 291 -19.15 2.66 12.55
N VAL A 292 -19.45 2.85 11.26
CA VAL A 292 -18.52 3.54 10.36
C VAL A 292 -18.39 5.02 10.68
N VAL A 293 -19.47 5.69 11.08
CA VAL A 293 -19.45 7.10 11.50
C VAL A 293 -18.64 7.29 12.77
N GLU A 294 -18.79 6.42 13.75
CA GLU A 294 -17.99 6.44 14.98
C GLU A 294 -16.50 6.37 14.66
N PHE A 295 -16.11 5.36 13.89
CA PHE A 295 -14.73 5.22 13.44
C PHE A 295 -14.24 6.44 12.63
N ALA A 296 -15.02 6.91 11.66
CA ALA A 296 -14.64 8.05 10.82
C ALA A 296 -14.49 9.33 11.63
N THR A 297 -15.31 9.54 12.67
CA THR A 297 -15.24 10.72 13.54
C THR A 297 -13.91 10.74 14.32
N ASP A 298 -13.55 9.65 14.97
CA ASP A 298 -12.27 9.52 15.69
C ASP A 298 -11.07 9.69 14.75
N TYR A 299 -11.12 9.03 13.60
CA TYR A 299 -10.09 9.12 12.56
C TYR A 299 -9.90 10.55 12.05
N GLN A 300 -10.99 11.28 11.76
CA GLN A 300 -10.93 12.66 11.28
C GLN A 300 -10.33 13.58 12.35
N GLN A 301 -10.74 13.46 13.60
CA GLN A 301 -10.19 14.25 14.71
C GLN A 301 -8.69 14.01 14.90
N LYS A 302 -8.23 12.75 14.85
CA LYS A 302 -6.80 12.41 14.90
C LYS A 302 -6.03 12.96 13.71
N THR A 303 -6.57 12.84 12.49
CA THR A 303 -5.95 13.38 11.28
C THR A 303 -5.78 14.89 11.36
N GLU A 304 -6.84 15.61 11.79
CA GLU A 304 -6.80 17.06 11.99
C GLU A 304 -5.78 17.47 13.05
N SER A 305 -5.67 16.71 14.14
CA SER A 305 -4.69 16.96 15.20
C SER A 305 -3.25 16.89 14.67
N PHE A 306 -2.91 15.85 13.90
CA PHE A 306 -1.58 15.73 13.27
C PHE A 306 -1.32 16.84 12.25
N LEU A 307 -2.31 17.25 11.48
CA LEU A 307 -2.17 18.34 10.52
C LEU A 307 -2.01 19.71 11.19
N ALA A 308 -2.61 19.90 12.36
CA ALA A 308 -2.50 21.13 13.15
C ALA A 308 -1.10 21.27 13.76
N ASP A 309 -0.48 20.19 14.19
CA ASP A 309 0.91 20.17 14.67
C ASP A 309 1.90 19.85 13.54
N ARG A 310 2.14 20.86 12.72
CA ARG A 310 3.05 20.73 11.57
C ARG A 310 4.49 20.42 11.98
N ALA A 311 4.93 20.89 13.15
CA ALA A 311 6.28 20.64 13.63
C ALA A 311 6.46 19.17 13.97
N GLN A 312 5.54 18.59 14.74
CA GLN A 312 5.54 17.17 15.06
C GLN A 312 5.49 16.30 13.79
N LEU A 313 4.61 16.63 12.82
CA LEU A 313 4.50 15.88 11.58
C LEU A 313 5.78 15.93 10.74
N GLN A 314 6.46 17.09 10.69
CA GLN A 314 7.74 17.24 10.02
C GLN A 314 8.85 16.47 10.73
N ASP A 315 8.87 16.46 12.05
CA ASP A 315 9.85 15.71 12.83
C ASP A 315 9.70 14.20 12.63
N ILE A 316 8.47 13.69 12.67
CA ILE A 316 8.18 12.27 12.36
C ILE A 316 8.67 11.91 10.95
N MET A 317 8.35 12.73 9.97
CA MET A 317 8.76 12.54 8.58
C MET A 317 10.28 12.55 8.43
N ALA A 318 10.97 13.50 9.07
CA ALA A 318 12.42 13.62 9.02
C ALA A 318 13.12 12.42 9.69
N GLN A 319 12.67 12.01 10.87
CA GLN A 319 13.22 10.85 11.58
C GLN A 319 13.00 9.55 10.81
N GLY A 320 11.80 9.35 10.25
CA GLY A 320 11.50 8.19 9.42
C GLY A 320 12.38 8.14 8.18
N SER A 321 12.56 9.29 7.50
CA SER A 321 13.42 9.38 6.32
C SER A 321 14.89 9.14 6.64
N MET A 322 15.39 9.62 7.80
CA MET A 322 16.77 9.31 8.25
C MET A 322 16.97 7.83 8.50
N LYS A 323 16.06 7.18 9.26
CA LYS A 323 16.08 5.72 9.50
C LYS A 323 16.03 4.94 8.18
N ALA A 324 15.15 5.33 7.27
CA ALA A 324 15.02 4.69 5.96
C ALA A 324 16.31 4.83 5.14
N ARG A 325 16.92 6.03 5.10
CA ARG A 325 18.17 6.29 4.40
C ARG A 325 19.35 5.52 4.94
N GLU A 326 19.43 5.31 6.25
CA GLU A 326 20.50 4.51 6.85
C GLU A 326 20.52 3.09 6.25
N VAL A 327 19.37 2.41 6.20
CA VAL A 327 19.26 1.07 5.62
C VAL A 327 19.45 1.10 4.10
N ALA A 328 18.83 2.06 3.44
CA ALA A 328 18.90 2.20 1.99
C ALA A 328 20.33 2.45 1.49
N ASN A 329 21.06 3.35 2.18
CA ASN A 329 22.45 3.68 1.83
C ASN A 329 23.40 2.49 2.04
N ALA A 330 23.22 1.71 3.11
CA ALA A 330 24.00 0.49 3.32
C ALA A 330 23.82 -0.50 2.17
N THR A 331 22.56 -0.77 1.78
CA THR A 331 22.26 -1.67 0.65
C THR A 331 22.77 -1.11 -0.68
N LEU A 332 22.60 0.19 -0.95
CA LEU A 332 23.07 0.82 -2.17
C LEU A 332 24.60 0.81 -2.28
N SER A 333 25.30 0.98 -1.16
CA SER A 333 26.78 0.89 -1.11
C SER A 333 27.27 -0.49 -1.53
N ASP A 334 26.64 -1.56 -0.99
CA ASP A 334 26.94 -2.94 -1.41
C ASP A 334 26.67 -3.16 -2.91
N VAL A 335 25.57 -2.61 -3.42
CA VAL A 335 25.22 -2.69 -4.84
C VAL A 335 26.26 -2.01 -5.70
N TYR A 336 26.69 -0.79 -5.32
CA TYR A 336 27.66 -0.02 -6.10
C TYR A 336 29.04 -0.69 -6.12
N GLU A 337 29.49 -1.22 -4.98
CA GLU A 337 30.74 -1.99 -4.91
C GLU A 337 30.70 -3.20 -5.83
N ARG A 338 29.63 -3.98 -5.79
CA ARG A 338 29.48 -5.20 -6.61
C ARG A 338 29.36 -4.92 -8.11
N VAL A 339 28.69 -3.83 -8.48
CA VAL A 339 28.58 -3.40 -9.88
C VAL A 339 29.91 -2.83 -10.39
N GLY A 340 30.81 -2.43 -9.49
CA GLY A 340 32.12 -1.90 -9.81
C GLY A 340 32.16 -0.38 -9.99
N PHE A 341 31.24 0.35 -9.35
CA PHE A 341 31.31 1.83 -9.33
C PHE A 341 32.44 2.29 -8.41
N VAL A 342 33.16 3.32 -8.86
CA VAL A 342 34.25 3.88 -8.09
C VAL A 342 33.68 4.70 -6.91
N ALA A 343 34.07 4.30 -5.70
CA ALA A 343 33.70 5.05 -4.50
C ALA A 343 34.41 6.41 -4.44
N LEU A 344 33.75 7.40 -3.85
CA LEU A 344 34.42 8.66 -3.52
C LEU A 344 35.52 8.41 -2.48
N PRO A 345 36.69 9.02 -2.63
CA PRO A 345 37.71 8.99 -1.59
C PRO A 345 37.13 9.52 -0.28
N ARG A 346 37.38 8.84 0.82
CA ARG A 346 37.00 9.31 2.17
C ARG A 346 37.91 10.46 2.63
#